data_84402ead5b973d8d75fd787e3c4075aa
#
_entry.id   84402ead5b973d8d75fd787e3c4075aa
#
_cell.length_a   1.000
_cell.length_b   1.000
_cell.length_c   1.000
_cell.angle_alpha   90.00
_cell.angle_beta   90.00
_cell.angle_gamma   90.00
#
_symmetry.space_group_name_H-M   'P 1'
#
loop_
_entity.id
_entity.type
_entity.pdbx_description
1 polymer ?
#
loop_
_entity_poly.entity_id
_entity_poly.type
_entity_poly.pdbx_seq_one_letter_code
_entity_poly.pdbx_strand_id
1 'polypeptide(L)'
;MITVVKIGGHVLDDEALLGRFCKDFIALAGTKLLVHGGGALAGDVQKALGIEPQMVEGRRVTDADTLRVVTMVYSGWCNKRLVALLQSLGCNAIGLSGCDAGCITSAVRPPRVLADGKTKVDYGFVGDVRPSSIDTRFVRNILGMGLVPVFSAINHDGRGQLLNTNADTVASSIAAALGARLVCCFEKEGVLSDVDDPSSVIPFIDSAEFERLKASGTVAGGMLPKLENAFAALRQGVPEVILKSASGLLSRGGTKICL
;
A
#
# COMPACT_ATOMS: atom_id res chain seq x y z
N MET A 1 13.87 -7.56 -13.53
CA MET A 1 12.84 -7.84 -12.50
C MET A 1 12.05 -6.56 -12.25
N ILE A 2 10.71 -6.65 -12.18
CA ILE A 2 9.86 -5.50 -11.86
C ILE A 2 9.88 -5.31 -10.34
N THR A 3 9.88 -4.04 -9.88
CA THR A 3 9.74 -3.69 -8.47
C THR A 3 8.44 -2.93 -8.25
N VAL A 4 7.56 -3.46 -7.40
CA VAL A 4 6.42 -2.74 -6.87
C VAL A 4 6.85 -2.06 -5.58
N VAL A 5 6.77 -0.73 -5.53
CA VAL A 5 7.04 0.03 -4.32
C VAL A 5 5.71 0.50 -3.74
N LYS A 6 5.49 0.29 -2.45
CA LYS A 6 4.30 0.80 -1.75
C LYS A 6 4.73 1.83 -0.70
N ILE A 7 4.09 2.99 -0.69
CA ILE A 7 4.29 4.00 0.36
C ILE A 7 3.07 4.12 1.26
N GLY A 8 3.34 4.30 2.56
CA GLY A 8 2.32 4.59 3.56
C GLY A 8 1.80 6.02 3.47
N GLY A 9 0.66 6.27 4.12
CA GLY A 9 0.06 7.61 4.14
C GLY A 9 0.96 8.66 4.77
N HIS A 10 1.67 8.32 5.85
CA HIS A 10 2.58 9.24 6.52
C HIS A 10 3.68 9.80 5.59
N VAL A 11 4.14 9.00 4.62
CA VAL A 11 5.11 9.48 3.60
C VAL A 11 4.49 10.55 2.69
N LEU A 12 3.18 10.46 2.41
CA LEU A 12 2.46 11.44 1.60
C LEU A 12 2.19 12.75 2.37
N ASP A 13 2.07 12.66 3.69
CA ASP A 13 1.74 13.79 4.55
C ASP A 13 2.98 14.64 4.90
N ASP A 14 4.20 14.07 4.83
CA ASP A 14 5.48 14.76 5.05
C ASP A 14 6.14 15.16 3.72
N GLU A 15 6.13 16.46 3.39
CA GLU A 15 6.67 16.98 2.12
C GLU A 15 8.18 16.72 1.95
N ALA A 16 8.96 16.85 3.03
CA ALA A 16 10.40 16.65 2.97
C ALA A 16 10.76 15.18 2.75
N LEU A 17 10.04 14.27 3.44
CA LEU A 17 10.18 12.83 3.28
C LEU A 17 9.73 12.39 1.89
N LEU A 18 8.59 12.89 1.41
CA LEU A 18 8.08 12.61 0.08
C LEU A 18 9.06 13.05 -1.02
N GLY A 19 9.63 14.24 -0.88
CA GLY A 19 10.63 14.77 -1.82
C GLY A 19 11.89 13.89 -1.89
N ARG A 20 12.41 13.43 -0.74
CA ARG A 20 13.54 12.49 -0.69
C ARG A 20 13.16 11.15 -1.30
N PHE A 21 12.02 10.58 -0.88
CA PHE A 21 11.51 9.32 -1.43
C PHE A 21 11.39 9.35 -2.97
N CYS A 22 10.85 10.42 -3.55
CA CYS A 22 10.70 10.54 -5.00
C CYS A 22 12.06 10.54 -5.73
N LYS A 23 13.08 11.20 -5.18
CA LYS A 23 14.44 11.15 -5.73
C LYS A 23 15.02 9.74 -5.71
N ASP A 24 14.88 9.03 -4.59
CA ASP A 24 15.34 7.66 -4.44
C ASP A 24 14.54 6.70 -5.34
N PHE A 25 13.22 6.89 -5.44
CA PHE A 25 12.37 6.09 -6.31
C PHE A 25 12.78 6.22 -7.78
N ILE A 26 13.11 7.41 -8.24
CA ILE A 26 13.59 7.64 -9.61
C ILE A 26 14.94 6.95 -9.85
N ALA A 27 15.85 7.05 -8.90
CA ALA A 27 17.18 6.45 -8.96
C ALA A 27 17.17 4.91 -8.79
N LEU A 28 16.05 4.34 -8.30
CA LEU A 28 15.89 2.89 -8.20
C LEU A 28 16.01 2.24 -9.58
N ALA A 29 16.98 1.36 -9.76
CA ALA A 29 17.26 0.72 -11.04
C ALA A 29 16.15 -0.27 -11.47
N GLY A 30 15.96 -0.39 -12.77
CA GLY A 30 15.04 -1.34 -13.40
C GLY A 30 13.60 -0.83 -13.51
N THR A 31 12.73 -1.71 -13.99
CA THR A 31 11.31 -1.44 -14.19
C THR A 31 10.60 -1.37 -12.83
N LYS A 32 9.82 -0.33 -12.62
CA LYS A 32 9.17 -0.07 -11.33
C LYS A 32 7.80 0.53 -11.49
N LEU A 33 6.98 0.36 -10.47
CA LEU A 33 5.70 1.05 -10.31
C LEU A 33 5.49 1.40 -8.83
N LEU A 34 4.59 2.33 -8.58
CA LEU A 34 4.30 2.84 -7.25
C LEU A 34 2.85 2.60 -6.87
N VAL A 35 2.61 2.23 -5.63
CA VAL A 35 1.25 2.12 -5.04
C VAL A 35 1.20 2.97 -3.78
N HIS A 36 0.12 3.73 -3.61
CA HIS A 36 -0.07 4.57 -2.44
C HIS A 36 -1.51 4.52 -1.91
N GLY A 37 -1.66 4.85 -0.63
CA GLY A 37 -2.95 5.15 -0.02
C GLY A 37 -3.20 6.67 0.02
N GLY A 38 -3.92 7.14 1.02
CA GLY A 38 -4.26 8.56 1.14
C GLY A 38 -3.93 9.22 2.48
N GLY A 39 -3.28 8.49 3.39
CA GLY A 39 -2.83 9.05 4.66
C GLY A 39 -3.92 9.58 5.58
N ALA A 40 -3.54 10.51 6.44
CA ALA A 40 -4.43 11.20 7.37
C ALA A 40 -5.36 12.19 6.65
N LEU A 41 -4.92 12.75 5.52
CA LEU A 41 -5.63 13.81 4.79
C LEU A 41 -7.10 13.46 4.49
N ALA A 42 -7.41 12.21 4.16
CA ALA A 42 -8.79 11.81 3.92
C ALA A 42 -9.67 11.94 5.18
N GLY A 43 -9.10 11.67 6.36
CA GLY A 43 -9.77 11.88 7.65
C GLY A 43 -10.00 13.36 7.94
N ASP A 44 -9.01 14.19 7.64
CA ASP A 44 -9.10 15.64 7.86
C ASP A 44 -10.16 16.27 6.94
N VAL A 45 -10.17 15.86 5.65
CA VAL A 45 -11.19 16.30 4.69
C VAL A 45 -12.59 15.83 5.11
N GLN A 46 -12.74 14.56 5.58
CA GLN A 46 -14.03 14.09 6.11
C GLN A 46 -14.52 14.98 7.25
N LYS A 47 -13.67 15.23 8.26
CA LYS A 47 -14.02 16.10 9.41
C LYS A 47 -14.40 17.52 8.97
N ALA A 48 -13.65 18.10 8.03
CA ALA A 48 -13.95 19.42 7.49
C ALA A 48 -15.32 19.47 6.77
N LEU A 49 -15.78 18.34 6.24
CA LEU A 49 -17.11 18.20 5.61
C LEU A 49 -18.19 17.73 6.59
N GLY A 50 -17.89 17.63 7.90
CA GLY A 50 -18.84 17.14 8.92
C GLY A 50 -19.08 15.62 8.86
N ILE A 51 -18.22 14.85 8.21
CA ILE A 51 -18.30 13.40 8.11
C ILE A 51 -17.33 12.80 9.14
N GLU A 52 -17.82 12.08 10.15
CA GLU A 52 -16.96 11.49 11.17
C GLU A 52 -16.29 10.20 10.66
N PRO A 53 -14.93 10.14 10.60
CA PRO A 53 -14.23 8.97 10.12
C PRO A 53 -14.41 7.77 11.07
N GLN A 54 -14.92 6.66 10.56
CA GLN A 54 -15.07 5.42 11.33
C GLN A 54 -13.95 4.45 10.95
N MET A 55 -13.16 4.03 11.95
CA MET A 55 -12.05 3.08 11.77
C MET A 55 -12.30 1.85 12.63
N VAL A 56 -12.24 0.66 12.03
CA VAL A 56 -12.36 -0.62 12.73
C VAL A 56 -11.17 -1.49 12.36
N GLU A 57 -10.42 -1.95 13.34
CA GLU A 57 -9.19 -2.73 13.15
C GLU A 57 -8.24 -2.11 12.10
N GLY A 58 -8.04 -0.79 12.18
CA GLY A 58 -7.17 -0.05 11.27
C GLY A 58 -7.70 0.12 9.83
N ARG A 59 -8.95 -0.25 9.58
CA ARG A 59 -9.62 -0.14 8.28
C ARG A 59 -10.77 0.88 8.35
N ARG A 60 -10.89 1.69 7.32
CA ARG A 60 -11.94 2.71 7.22
C ARG A 60 -13.26 2.07 6.79
N VAL A 61 -14.28 2.19 7.63
CA VAL A 61 -15.67 1.92 7.21
C VAL A 61 -16.02 2.97 6.15
N THR A 62 -16.54 2.55 5.03
CA THR A 62 -16.67 3.38 3.83
C THR A 62 -18.13 3.37 3.37
N ASP A 63 -18.91 4.32 3.84
CA ASP A 63 -20.23 4.63 3.29
C ASP A 63 -20.10 5.46 1.98
N ALA A 64 -21.21 5.89 1.41
CA ALA A 64 -21.23 6.62 0.13
C ALA A 64 -20.48 7.96 0.21
N ASP A 65 -20.62 8.70 1.29
CA ASP A 65 -19.97 10.00 1.47
C ASP A 65 -18.48 9.83 1.75
N THR A 66 -18.12 8.88 2.58
CA THR A 66 -16.72 8.47 2.79
C THR A 66 -16.07 8.02 1.50
N LEU A 67 -16.75 7.20 0.66
CA LEU A 67 -16.24 6.75 -0.63
C LEU A 67 -15.94 7.94 -1.54
N ARG A 68 -16.85 8.91 -1.60
CA ARG A 68 -16.66 10.14 -2.38
C ARG A 68 -15.40 10.89 -1.93
N VAL A 69 -15.22 11.08 -0.62
CA VAL A 69 -14.07 11.78 -0.05
C VAL A 69 -12.77 11.02 -0.34
N VAL A 70 -12.71 9.71 -0.05
CA VAL A 70 -11.47 8.96 -0.29
C VAL A 70 -11.12 8.88 -1.77
N THR A 71 -12.11 8.86 -2.67
CA THR A 71 -11.87 8.92 -4.12
C THR A 71 -11.24 10.26 -4.52
N MET A 72 -11.82 11.39 -4.08
CA MET A 72 -11.26 12.73 -4.34
C MET A 72 -9.86 12.87 -3.77
N VAL A 73 -9.62 12.40 -2.55
CA VAL A 73 -8.32 12.54 -1.89
C VAL A 73 -7.30 11.58 -2.50
N TYR A 74 -7.61 10.28 -2.59
CA TYR A 74 -6.59 9.29 -3.02
C TYR A 74 -6.28 9.39 -4.50
N SER A 75 -7.31 9.30 -5.38
CA SER A 75 -7.11 9.29 -6.83
C SER A 75 -6.99 10.69 -7.43
N GLY A 76 -7.57 11.69 -6.77
CA GLY A 76 -7.43 13.09 -7.15
C GLY A 76 -6.15 13.68 -6.57
N TRP A 77 -6.21 14.21 -5.35
CA TRP A 77 -5.13 15.03 -4.79
C TRP A 77 -3.82 14.28 -4.59
N CYS A 78 -3.81 13.20 -3.82
CA CYS A 78 -2.58 12.48 -3.50
C CYS A 78 -1.90 11.91 -4.74
N ASN A 79 -2.67 11.27 -5.61
CA ASN A 79 -2.15 10.68 -6.85
C ASN A 79 -1.57 11.74 -7.77
N LYS A 80 -2.33 12.80 -8.07
CA LYS A 80 -1.89 13.82 -9.03
C LYS A 80 -0.74 14.67 -8.51
N ARG A 81 -0.72 14.99 -7.20
CA ARG A 81 0.42 15.65 -6.57
C ARG A 81 1.69 14.81 -6.68
N LEU A 82 1.60 13.50 -6.41
CA LEU A 82 2.73 12.58 -6.50
C LEU A 82 3.23 12.45 -7.94
N VAL A 83 2.33 12.31 -8.91
CA VAL A 83 2.67 12.27 -10.34
C VAL A 83 3.34 13.57 -10.77
N ALA A 84 2.79 14.74 -10.41
CA ALA A 84 3.37 16.02 -10.76
C ALA A 84 4.80 16.17 -10.20
N LEU A 85 5.03 15.74 -8.95
CA LEU A 85 6.36 15.74 -8.33
C LEU A 85 7.32 14.80 -9.06
N LEU A 86 6.90 13.58 -9.39
CA LEU A 86 7.74 12.64 -10.14
C LEU A 86 8.06 13.16 -11.55
N GLN A 87 7.09 13.75 -12.25
CA GLN A 87 7.30 14.38 -13.55
C GLN A 87 8.30 15.55 -13.47
N SER A 88 8.21 16.41 -12.46
CA SER A 88 9.14 17.53 -12.27
C SER A 88 10.59 17.08 -12.05
N LEU A 89 10.78 15.84 -11.61
CA LEU A 89 12.08 15.21 -11.40
C LEU A 89 12.52 14.34 -12.60
N GLY A 90 11.80 14.40 -13.73
CA GLY A 90 12.14 13.67 -14.96
C GLY A 90 11.66 12.23 -15.03
N CYS A 91 10.81 11.78 -14.09
CA CYS A 91 10.18 10.45 -14.17
C CYS A 91 8.90 10.53 -15.00
N ASN A 92 8.79 9.72 -16.06
CA ASN A 92 7.60 9.67 -16.90
C ASN A 92 6.45 8.92 -16.22
N ALA A 93 5.95 9.49 -15.12
CA ALA A 93 4.92 8.90 -14.27
C ALA A 93 3.51 9.09 -14.84
N ILE A 94 2.66 8.07 -14.71
CA ILE A 94 1.23 8.11 -15.01
C ILE A 94 0.42 7.72 -13.77
N GLY A 95 -0.53 8.58 -13.36
CA GLY A 95 -1.41 8.30 -12.22
C GLY A 95 -2.64 7.52 -12.64
N LEU A 96 -2.86 6.41 -11.96
CA LEU A 96 -3.94 5.45 -12.21
C LEU A 96 -4.65 5.06 -10.91
N SER A 97 -5.88 4.61 -11.08
CA SER A 97 -6.65 3.81 -10.13
C SER A 97 -7.00 2.47 -10.77
N GLY A 98 -7.56 1.54 -10.06
CA GLY A 98 -7.99 0.28 -10.69
C GLY A 98 -9.13 0.43 -11.68
N CYS A 99 -9.85 1.58 -11.63
CA CYS A 99 -10.94 1.89 -12.55
C CYS A 99 -10.45 2.23 -13.95
N ASP A 100 -9.22 2.77 -14.06
CA ASP A 100 -8.66 3.19 -15.34
C ASP A 100 -8.39 1.94 -16.19
N ALA A 101 -8.96 1.89 -17.37
CA ALA A 101 -8.99 0.71 -18.25
C ALA A 101 -9.55 -0.57 -17.57
N GLY A 102 -10.24 -0.47 -16.44
CA GLY A 102 -10.71 -1.62 -15.68
C GLY A 102 -9.58 -2.53 -15.18
N CYS A 103 -8.38 -1.99 -14.98
CA CYS A 103 -7.16 -2.79 -14.81
C CYS A 103 -7.04 -3.50 -13.45
N ILE A 104 -7.84 -3.11 -12.45
CA ILE A 104 -7.91 -3.82 -11.15
C ILE A 104 -9.37 -3.88 -10.70
N THR A 105 -9.96 -5.08 -10.75
CA THR A 105 -11.27 -5.32 -10.15
C THR A 105 -11.16 -5.75 -8.69
N SER A 106 -12.20 -5.52 -7.90
CA SER A 106 -12.26 -5.86 -6.48
C SER A 106 -13.58 -6.54 -6.16
N ALA A 107 -13.56 -7.55 -5.32
CA ALA A 107 -14.77 -8.10 -4.75
C ALA A 107 -15.22 -7.23 -3.55
N VAL A 108 -16.50 -6.91 -3.45
CA VAL A 108 -17.04 -6.25 -2.26
C VAL A 108 -16.75 -7.10 -1.04
N ARG A 109 -16.18 -6.49 0.00
CA ARG A 109 -15.88 -7.19 1.24
C ARG A 109 -17.17 -7.58 1.96
N PRO A 110 -17.38 -8.86 2.27
CA PRO A 110 -18.54 -9.27 3.04
C PRO A 110 -18.43 -8.79 4.50
N PRO A 111 -19.55 -8.52 5.18
CA PRO A 111 -19.55 -8.28 6.61
C PRO A 111 -18.87 -9.43 7.37
N ARG A 112 -18.08 -9.10 8.39
CA ARG A 112 -17.38 -10.10 9.20
C ARG A 112 -17.60 -9.91 10.69
N VAL A 113 -17.49 -10.98 11.45
CA VAL A 113 -17.45 -10.95 12.90
C VAL A 113 -16.01 -10.65 13.33
N LEU A 114 -15.82 -9.72 14.25
CA LEU A 114 -14.52 -9.35 14.80
C LEU A 114 -13.96 -10.44 15.73
N ALA A 115 -12.71 -10.28 16.18
CA ALA A 115 -12.04 -11.22 17.04
C ALA A 115 -12.75 -11.43 18.40
N ASP A 116 -13.62 -10.51 18.83
CA ASP A 116 -14.44 -10.65 20.04
C ASP A 116 -15.57 -11.70 19.90
N GLY A 117 -15.76 -12.24 18.70
CA GLY A 117 -16.79 -13.24 18.38
C GLY A 117 -18.24 -12.74 18.42
N LYS A 118 -18.45 -11.43 18.63
CA LYS A 118 -19.78 -10.81 18.83
C LYS A 118 -20.06 -9.66 17.88
N THR A 119 -19.10 -8.78 17.68
CA THR A 119 -19.29 -7.57 16.88
C THR A 119 -19.24 -7.92 15.40
N LYS A 120 -20.37 -7.73 14.70
CA LYS A 120 -20.42 -7.83 13.23
C LYS A 120 -20.22 -6.47 12.61
N VAL A 121 -19.24 -6.35 11.71
CA VAL A 121 -18.93 -5.11 11.01
C VAL A 121 -19.19 -5.28 9.52
N ASP A 122 -19.98 -4.37 8.97
CA ASP A 122 -20.08 -4.12 7.53
C ASP A 122 -19.17 -2.92 7.21
N TYR A 123 -18.18 -3.15 6.36
CA TYR A 123 -17.25 -2.08 5.95
C TYR A 123 -17.82 -1.20 4.83
N GLY A 124 -19.02 -1.51 4.30
CA GLY A 124 -19.64 -0.78 3.20
C GLY A 124 -18.90 -0.94 1.87
N PHE A 125 -18.61 0.15 1.19
CA PHE A 125 -17.94 0.18 -0.12
C PHE A 125 -16.44 -0.11 -0.03
N VAL A 126 -16.07 -1.17 0.66
CA VAL A 126 -14.69 -1.67 0.75
C VAL A 126 -14.52 -2.89 -0.15
N GLY A 127 -13.43 -2.91 -0.91
CA GLY A 127 -13.08 -4.00 -1.82
C GLY A 127 -11.87 -4.81 -1.39
N ASP A 128 -11.89 -6.08 -1.74
CA ASP A 128 -10.75 -7.00 -1.65
C ASP A 128 -10.20 -7.30 -3.05
N VAL A 129 -8.90 -7.10 -3.22
CA VAL A 129 -8.16 -7.35 -4.46
C VAL A 129 -7.42 -8.67 -4.35
N ARG A 130 -7.38 -9.43 -5.46
CA ARG A 130 -6.61 -10.68 -5.58
C ARG A 130 -5.66 -10.58 -6.77
N PRO A 131 -4.57 -11.36 -6.83
CA PRO A 131 -3.67 -11.37 -7.99
C PRO A 131 -4.38 -11.64 -9.32
N SER A 132 -5.41 -12.51 -9.33
CA SER A 132 -6.23 -12.81 -10.51
C SER A 132 -7.12 -11.65 -10.97
N SER A 133 -7.26 -10.59 -10.17
CA SER A 133 -8.06 -9.39 -10.50
C SER A 133 -7.24 -8.32 -11.23
N ILE A 134 -5.94 -8.55 -11.45
CA ILE A 134 -5.04 -7.59 -12.08
C ILE A 134 -4.94 -7.87 -13.58
N ASP A 135 -5.24 -6.89 -14.43
CA ASP A 135 -4.89 -6.97 -15.85
C ASP A 135 -3.38 -6.76 -16.04
N THR A 136 -2.65 -7.87 -15.96
CA THR A 136 -1.19 -7.86 -16.11
C THR A 136 -0.74 -7.43 -17.49
N ARG A 137 -1.55 -7.65 -18.53
CA ARG A 137 -1.26 -7.21 -19.91
C ARG A 137 -1.26 -5.69 -19.97
N PHE A 138 -2.31 -5.05 -19.42
CA PHE A 138 -2.39 -3.59 -19.37
C PHE A 138 -1.19 -3.01 -18.62
N VAL A 139 -0.87 -3.51 -17.41
CA VAL A 139 0.25 -2.99 -16.62
C VAL A 139 1.58 -3.16 -17.36
N ARG A 140 1.83 -4.33 -17.98
CA ARG A 140 3.05 -4.56 -18.77
C ARG A 140 3.14 -3.65 -20.00
N ASN A 141 2.02 -3.37 -20.67
CA ASN A 141 2.00 -2.46 -21.81
C ASN A 141 2.37 -1.03 -21.40
N ILE A 142 1.80 -0.52 -20.31
CA ILE A 142 2.15 0.81 -19.77
C ILE A 142 3.65 0.88 -19.42
N LEU A 143 4.18 -0.13 -18.74
CA LEU A 143 5.61 -0.23 -18.44
C LEU A 143 6.48 -0.31 -19.70
N GLY A 144 6.03 -1.04 -20.73
CA GLY A 144 6.69 -1.17 -22.03
C GLY A 144 6.74 0.13 -22.84
N MET A 145 5.81 1.05 -22.59
CA MET A 145 5.80 2.40 -23.17
C MET A 145 6.79 3.36 -22.46
N GLY A 146 7.54 2.88 -21.47
CA GLY A 146 8.45 3.71 -20.67
C GLY A 146 7.74 4.58 -19.63
N LEU A 147 6.46 4.30 -19.36
CA LEU A 147 5.69 4.97 -18.33
C LEU A 147 5.89 4.28 -16.97
N VAL A 148 5.84 5.06 -15.89
CA VAL A 148 5.89 4.57 -14.50
C VAL A 148 4.51 4.69 -13.88
N PRO A 149 3.75 3.58 -13.73
CA PRO A 149 2.43 3.62 -13.12
C PRO A 149 2.49 3.99 -11.64
N VAL A 150 1.60 4.88 -11.23
CA VAL A 150 1.39 5.31 -9.83
C VAL A 150 -0.08 5.01 -9.48
N PHE A 151 -0.31 3.92 -8.77
CA PHE A 151 -1.66 3.46 -8.44
C PHE A 151 -2.13 4.01 -7.10
N SER A 152 -3.33 4.58 -7.10
CA SER A 152 -4.11 4.84 -5.88
C SER A 152 -4.91 3.60 -5.47
N ALA A 153 -5.32 3.55 -4.19
CA ALA A 153 -6.06 2.43 -3.63
C ALA A 153 -7.60 2.53 -3.84
N ILE A 154 -8.02 3.05 -4.98
CA ILE A 154 -9.43 3.07 -5.43
C ILE A 154 -9.58 2.13 -6.61
N ASN A 155 -10.49 1.17 -6.49
CA ASN A 155 -10.79 0.19 -7.53
C ASN A 155 -12.30 0.16 -7.81
N HIS A 156 -12.76 -0.87 -8.54
CA HIS A 156 -14.17 -1.02 -8.88
C HIS A 156 -14.58 -2.52 -8.85
N ASP A 157 -15.88 -2.77 -8.80
CA ASP A 157 -16.43 -4.12 -8.78
C ASP A 157 -16.67 -4.76 -10.17
N GLY A 158 -16.32 -4.05 -11.24
CA GLY A 158 -16.60 -4.45 -12.62
C GLY A 158 -18.05 -4.18 -13.09
N ARG A 159 -18.89 -3.56 -12.22
CA ARG A 159 -20.30 -3.28 -12.49
C ARG A 159 -20.65 -1.79 -12.35
N GLY A 160 -19.64 -0.94 -12.19
CA GLY A 160 -19.80 0.51 -12.09
C GLY A 160 -19.70 1.06 -10.66
N GLN A 161 -19.55 0.20 -9.64
CA GLN A 161 -19.38 0.63 -8.25
C GLN A 161 -17.90 0.80 -7.92
N LEU A 162 -17.52 2.00 -7.44
CA LEU A 162 -16.19 2.25 -6.86
C LEU A 162 -16.06 1.58 -5.50
N LEU A 163 -14.85 1.12 -5.20
CA LEU A 163 -14.51 0.49 -3.93
C LEU A 163 -13.21 1.07 -3.37
N ASN A 164 -13.25 1.45 -2.09
CA ASN A 164 -12.06 1.76 -1.32
C ASN A 164 -11.31 0.45 -0.99
N THR A 165 -10.02 0.39 -1.26
CA THR A 165 -9.20 -0.80 -1.03
C THR A 165 -7.99 -0.50 -0.16
N ASN A 166 -7.40 -1.51 0.43
CA ASN A 166 -6.16 -1.34 1.18
C ASN A 166 -4.96 -1.29 0.23
N ALA A 167 -4.15 -0.25 0.31
CA ALA A 167 -2.99 -0.05 -0.57
C ALA A 167 -1.94 -1.17 -0.45
N ASP A 168 -1.77 -1.79 0.74
CA ASP A 168 -0.87 -2.93 0.90
C ASP A 168 -1.39 -4.15 0.13
N THR A 169 -2.72 -4.38 0.17
CA THR A 169 -3.35 -5.46 -0.60
C THR A 169 -3.28 -5.21 -2.11
N VAL A 170 -3.46 -3.96 -2.56
CA VAL A 170 -3.29 -3.60 -3.99
C VAL A 170 -1.85 -3.87 -4.43
N ALA A 171 -0.86 -3.39 -3.66
CA ALA A 171 0.55 -3.56 -3.98
C ALA A 171 0.98 -5.03 -4.02
N SER A 172 0.57 -5.82 -3.01
CA SER A 172 0.88 -7.25 -2.96
C SER A 172 0.23 -8.03 -4.10
N SER A 173 -1.04 -7.72 -4.45
CA SER A 173 -1.74 -8.35 -5.55
C SER A 173 -1.11 -8.03 -6.91
N ILE A 174 -0.71 -6.78 -7.14
CA ILE A 174 0.04 -6.39 -8.36
C ILE A 174 1.39 -7.11 -8.39
N ALA A 175 2.13 -7.14 -7.28
CA ALA A 175 3.43 -7.79 -7.21
C ALA A 175 3.33 -9.29 -7.49
N ALA A 176 2.36 -9.98 -6.89
CA ALA A 176 2.11 -11.40 -7.13
C ALA A 176 1.72 -11.69 -8.59
N ALA A 177 0.78 -10.92 -9.15
CA ALA A 177 0.32 -11.09 -10.53
C ALA A 177 1.43 -10.87 -11.57
N LEU A 178 2.38 -9.97 -11.28
CA LEU A 178 3.49 -9.66 -12.19
C LEU A 178 4.73 -10.53 -11.95
N GLY A 179 4.79 -11.33 -10.87
CA GLY A 179 6.02 -11.97 -10.39
C GLY A 179 7.08 -10.95 -10.00
N ALA A 180 6.68 -9.85 -9.39
CA ALA A 180 7.50 -8.70 -9.06
C ALA A 180 7.94 -8.71 -7.60
N ARG A 181 9.11 -8.12 -7.30
CA ARG A 181 9.53 -7.82 -5.93
C ARG A 181 8.62 -6.74 -5.33
N LEU A 182 8.27 -6.88 -4.05
CA LEU A 182 7.50 -5.89 -3.30
C LEU A 182 8.40 -5.19 -2.26
N VAL A 183 8.44 -3.86 -2.30
CA VAL A 183 9.10 -3.02 -1.30
C VAL A 183 8.05 -2.16 -0.62
N CYS A 184 7.82 -2.38 0.68
CA CYS A 184 6.92 -1.57 1.49
C CYS A 184 7.71 -0.53 2.26
N CYS A 185 7.50 0.75 1.90
CA CYS A 185 8.16 1.88 2.54
C CYS A 185 7.27 2.54 3.58
N PHE A 186 7.85 2.84 4.74
CA PHE A 186 7.20 3.51 5.86
C PHE A 186 8.21 4.39 6.63
N GLU A 187 7.89 4.81 7.88
CA GLU A 187 8.70 5.75 8.64
C GLU A 187 9.92 5.12 9.36
N LYS A 188 9.91 3.81 9.59
CA LYS A 188 11.00 3.10 10.29
C LYS A 188 11.98 2.46 9.31
N GLU A 189 13.23 2.27 9.73
CA GLU A 189 14.29 1.67 8.91
C GLU A 189 14.03 0.20 8.52
N GLY A 190 13.15 -0.46 9.24
CA GLY A 190 12.73 -1.84 9.08
C GLY A 190 11.88 -2.27 10.27
N VAL A 191 11.77 -3.55 10.51
CA VAL A 191 11.25 -4.09 11.77
C VAL A 191 12.35 -3.99 12.80
N LEU A 192 12.09 -3.29 13.91
CA LEU A 192 13.07 -3.07 14.98
C LEU A 192 12.85 -4.10 16.08
N SER A 193 13.93 -4.60 16.68
CA SER A 193 13.88 -5.42 17.90
C SER A 193 13.63 -4.56 19.15
N ASP A 194 14.01 -3.28 19.08
CA ASP A 194 13.71 -2.25 20.06
C ASP A 194 13.17 -1.02 19.31
N VAL A 195 11.93 -0.60 19.63
CA VAL A 195 11.24 0.50 18.95
C VAL A 195 11.91 1.86 19.18
N ASP A 196 12.68 1.99 20.27
CA ASP A 196 13.39 3.21 20.66
C ASP A 196 14.81 3.27 20.10
N ASP A 197 15.33 2.15 19.56
CA ASP A 197 16.64 2.08 18.91
C ASP A 197 16.50 1.89 17.38
N PRO A 198 16.66 2.96 16.56
CA PRO A 198 16.60 2.87 15.11
C PRO A 198 17.66 1.95 14.47
N SER A 199 18.74 1.64 15.20
CA SER A 199 19.81 0.77 14.71
C SER A 199 19.49 -0.72 14.92
N SER A 200 18.45 -1.05 15.67
CA SER A 200 18.04 -2.41 16.04
C SER A 200 17.25 -3.15 14.94
N VAL A 201 17.49 -2.83 13.67
CA VAL A 201 16.78 -3.44 12.54
C VAL A 201 17.04 -4.94 12.50
N ILE A 202 15.96 -5.73 12.47
CA ILE A 202 16.02 -7.17 12.22
C ILE A 202 16.12 -7.38 10.71
N PRO A 203 17.26 -7.88 10.19
CA PRO A 203 17.48 -7.94 8.74
C PRO A 203 16.63 -8.99 8.03
N PHE A 204 16.28 -10.08 8.72
CA PHE A 204 15.48 -11.18 8.17
C PHE A 204 14.46 -11.65 9.19
N ILE A 205 13.23 -11.90 8.73
CA ILE A 205 12.16 -12.50 9.53
C ILE A 205 11.53 -13.61 8.69
N ASP A 206 11.64 -14.85 9.18
CA ASP A 206 10.88 -15.99 8.68
C ASP A 206 9.61 -16.23 9.53
N SER A 207 8.85 -17.24 9.17
CA SER A 207 7.59 -17.56 9.87
C SER A 207 7.81 -17.91 11.34
N ALA A 208 8.91 -18.59 11.69
CA ALA A 208 9.20 -18.98 13.08
C ALA A 208 9.61 -17.75 13.91
N GLU A 209 10.47 -16.90 13.35
CA GLU A 209 10.88 -15.64 13.98
C GLU A 209 9.69 -14.69 14.15
N PHE A 210 8.78 -14.62 13.17
CA PHE A 210 7.57 -13.82 13.31
C PHE A 210 6.71 -14.25 14.49
N GLU A 211 6.45 -15.55 14.65
CA GLU A 211 5.67 -16.05 15.79
C GLU A 211 6.40 -15.79 17.13
N ARG A 212 7.73 -15.88 17.16
CA ARG A 212 8.53 -15.55 18.34
C ARG A 212 8.43 -14.06 18.71
N LEU A 213 8.57 -13.17 17.74
CA LEU A 213 8.47 -11.72 17.92
C LEU A 213 7.06 -11.28 18.34
N LYS A 214 6.03 -11.96 17.83
CA LYS A 214 4.65 -11.75 18.23
C LYS A 214 4.40 -12.20 19.67
N ALA A 215 4.86 -13.38 20.03
CA ALA A 215 4.70 -13.94 21.37
C ALA A 215 5.46 -13.13 22.45
N SER A 216 6.63 -12.58 22.13
CA SER A 216 7.40 -11.71 23.02
C SER A 216 6.84 -10.29 23.15
N GLY A 217 5.90 -9.89 22.28
CA GLY A 217 5.40 -8.52 22.23
C GLY A 217 6.34 -7.52 21.55
N THR A 218 7.50 -7.96 21.04
CA THR A 218 8.44 -7.11 20.28
C THR A 218 7.79 -6.51 19.05
N VAL A 219 6.96 -7.31 18.37
CA VAL A 219 6.13 -6.84 17.26
C VAL A 219 4.69 -6.71 17.76
N ALA A 220 4.21 -5.47 17.80
CA ALA A 220 2.87 -5.12 18.26
C ALA A 220 2.26 -3.98 17.44
N GLY A 221 1.02 -3.62 17.75
CA GLY A 221 0.34 -2.46 17.15
C GLY A 221 0.34 -2.48 15.62
N GLY A 222 0.68 -1.36 15.02
CA GLY A 222 0.65 -1.17 13.56
C GLY A 222 1.68 -2.00 12.77
N MET A 223 2.71 -2.58 13.42
CA MET A 223 3.70 -3.42 12.75
C MET A 223 3.17 -4.83 12.48
N LEU A 224 2.33 -5.36 13.37
CA LEU A 224 1.76 -6.70 13.24
C LEU A 224 1.00 -6.89 11.91
N PRO A 225 0.01 -6.03 11.55
CA PRO A 225 -0.67 -6.15 10.26
C PRO A 225 0.27 -5.95 9.05
N LYS A 226 1.36 -5.18 9.18
CA LYS A 226 2.34 -5.04 8.08
C LYS A 226 3.08 -6.35 7.81
N LEU A 227 3.52 -7.04 8.86
CA LEU A 227 4.16 -8.36 8.74
C LEU A 227 3.16 -9.42 8.23
N GLU A 228 1.95 -9.46 8.76
CA GLU A 228 0.90 -10.37 8.28
C GLU A 228 0.64 -10.18 6.78
N ASN A 229 0.54 -8.93 6.30
CA ASN A 229 0.39 -8.62 4.88
C ASN A 229 1.63 -9.03 4.06
N ALA A 230 2.84 -8.86 4.61
CA ALA A 230 4.08 -9.28 3.94
C ALA A 230 4.16 -10.79 3.77
N PHE A 231 3.84 -11.57 4.81
CA PHE A 231 3.74 -13.03 4.72
C PHE A 231 2.62 -13.48 3.78
N ALA A 232 1.47 -12.81 3.80
CA ALA A 232 0.38 -13.09 2.87
C ALA A 232 0.80 -12.85 1.42
N ALA A 233 1.57 -11.80 1.15
CA ALA A 233 2.11 -11.51 -0.18
C ALA A 233 3.04 -12.63 -0.68
N LEU A 234 3.97 -13.11 0.17
CA LEU A 234 4.84 -14.25 -0.18
C LEU A 234 4.03 -15.51 -0.48
N ARG A 235 3.00 -15.84 0.35
CA ARG A 235 2.10 -16.99 0.11
C ARG A 235 1.31 -16.85 -1.19
N GLN A 236 1.08 -15.62 -1.67
CA GLN A 236 0.44 -15.34 -2.95
C GLN A 236 1.41 -15.39 -4.15
N GLY A 237 2.69 -15.72 -3.92
CA GLY A 237 3.68 -15.88 -4.98
C GLY A 237 4.54 -14.65 -5.25
N VAL A 238 4.54 -13.64 -4.38
CA VAL A 238 5.53 -12.55 -4.46
C VAL A 238 6.91 -13.13 -4.16
N PRO A 239 7.90 -13.01 -5.07
CA PRO A 239 9.19 -13.67 -4.90
C PRO A 239 10.06 -13.06 -3.78
N GLU A 240 9.86 -11.80 -3.44
CA GLU A 240 10.63 -11.09 -2.42
C GLU A 240 9.80 -9.94 -1.85
N VAL A 241 9.75 -9.85 -0.51
CA VAL A 241 9.12 -8.75 0.22
C VAL A 241 10.14 -8.10 1.14
N ILE A 242 10.28 -6.78 1.05
CA ILE A 242 11.18 -5.98 1.89
C ILE A 242 10.37 -4.87 2.58
N LEU A 243 10.53 -4.76 3.89
CA LEU A 243 10.01 -3.66 4.71
C LEU A 243 11.15 -2.71 5.02
N LYS A 244 11.02 -1.42 4.70
CA LYS A 244 12.11 -0.46 4.89
C LYS A 244 11.63 0.98 4.99
N SER A 245 12.55 1.87 5.37
CA SER A 245 12.28 3.31 5.42
C SER A 245 12.06 3.89 4.03
N ALA A 246 11.13 4.85 3.94
CA ALA A 246 10.95 5.65 2.76
C ALA A 246 12.17 6.54 2.45
N SER A 247 12.90 6.99 3.49
CA SER A 247 14.15 7.75 3.33
C SER A 247 15.36 6.89 2.98
N GLY A 248 15.24 5.56 3.11
CA GLY A 248 16.29 4.59 2.85
C GLY A 248 15.99 3.66 1.68
N LEU A 249 15.17 4.07 0.70
CA LEU A 249 14.75 3.20 -0.40
C LEU A 249 15.94 2.59 -1.16
N LEU A 250 17.01 3.34 -1.36
CA LEU A 250 18.23 2.87 -2.04
C LEU A 250 19.25 2.22 -1.10
N SER A 251 19.08 2.33 0.22
CA SER A 251 20.00 1.69 1.17
C SER A 251 19.94 0.16 1.07
N ARG A 252 20.99 -0.50 1.56
CA ARG A 252 20.99 -1.97 1.73
C ARG A 252 20.21 -2.44 2.95
N GLY A 253 19.76 -1.51 3.81
CA GLY A 253 19.00 -1.80 5.02
C GLY A 253 17.56 -2.20 4.77
N GLY A 254 16.86 -2.48 5.87
CA GLY A 254 15.47 -2.95 5.88
C GLY A 254 15.35 -4.39 6.36
N THR A 255 14.13 -4.87 6.45
CA THR A 255 13.79 -6.25 6.87
C THR A 255 13.29 -7.04 5.67
N LYS A 256 13.99 -8.10 5.30
CA LYS A 256 13.53 -9.06 4.30
C LYS A 256 12.65 -10.11 4.95
N ILE A 257 11.47 -10.34 4.37
CA ILE A 257 10.55 -11.38 4.84
C ILE A 257 10.75 -12.64 4.01
N CYS A 258 10.80 -13.79 4.68
CA CYS A 258 11.02 -15.12 4.09
C CYS A 258 9.91 -16.08 4.55
N LEU A 259 9.56 -17.09 3.69
CA LEU A 259 8.69 -18.21 4.09
C LEU A 259 9.50 -19.31 4.73
#